data_6f84d7a1721017947dbcb9cb5fc97427
#
_entry.id   6f84d7a1721017947dbcb9cb5fc97427
#
_cell.length_a   1.000
_cell.length_b   1.000
_cell.length_c   1.000
_cell.angle_alpha   90.00
_cell.angle_beta   90.00
_cell.angle_gamma   90.00
#
_symmetry.space_group_name_H-M   'P 1'
#
loop_
_entity.id
_entity.type
_entity.pdbx_description
1 polymer ?
#
loop_
_entity_poly.entity_id
_entity_poly.type
_entity_poly.pdbx_seq_one_letter_code
_entity_poly.pdbx_strand_id
1 'polypeptide(L)'
;MKETIFDEKVLEKDLKFEAKALNIPDGSAEVFIGKTIKEVSKKIRSKKIITRSDLERAVGAELAKYNADFAYVYKNRDKII
;
A
#
# COMPACT_ATOMS: atom_id res chain seq x y z
N MET A 1 19.63 17.26 1.08
CA MET A 1 18.25 16.98 1.04
C MET A 1 17.94 15.52 1.04
N LYS A 2 16.96 15.16 1.78
CA LYS A 2 16.71 13.79 1.94
C LYS A 2 15.44 13.36 1.26
N GLU A 3 15.50 12.27 0.58
CA GLU A 3 14.34 11.77 -0.09
C GLU A 3 13.51 10.92 0.82
N THR A 4 12.20 11.09 0.74
CA THR A 4 11.29 10.30 1.51
C THR A 4 10.66 9.27 0.59
N ILE A 5 10.94 8.01 0.82
CA ILE A 5 10.34 6.96 0.01
C ILE A 5 8.96 6.58 0.52
N PHE A 6 8.61 7.06 1.71
CA PHE A 6 7.35 6.68 2.32
C PHE A 6 6.70 7.87 2.98
N ASP A 7 5.47 8.14 2.59
CA ASP A 7 4.62 9.14 3.20
C ASP A 7 3.29 8.46 3.47
N GLU A 8 2.96 8.29 4.74
CA GLU A 8 1.77 7.54 5.12
C GLU A 8 0.50 8.16 4.53
N LYS A 9 0.43 9.48 4.49
CA LYS A 9 -0.76 10.14 3.97
C LYS A 9 -0.93 9.93 2.48
N VAL A 10 0.18 10.00 1.75
CA VAL A 10 0.14 9.78 0.31
C VAL A 10 -0.25 8.34 0.01
N LEU A 11 0.35 7.40 0.74
CA LEU A 11 0.02 6.00 0.53
C LEU A 11 -1.44 5.73 0.87
N GLU A 12 -1.93 6.31 1.94
CA GLU A 12 -3.31 6.13 2.33
C GLU A 12 -4.26 6.63 1.24
N LYS A 13 -3.97 7.80 0.67
CA LYS A 13 -4.80 8.33 -0.40
C LYS A 13 -4.78 7.44 -1.63
N ASP A 14 -3.60 6.95 -1.99
CA ASP A 14 -3.47 6.07 -3.14
C ASP A 14 -4.29 4.80 -2.95
N LEU A 15 -4.18 4.20 -1.77
CA LEU A 15 -4.88 2.96 -1.51
C LEU A 15 -6.39 3.17 -1.47
N LYS A 16 -6.83 4.29 -0.90
CA LYS A 16 -8.26 4.59 -0.87
C LYS A 16 -8.81 4.82 -2.27
N PHE A 17 -8.02 5.48 -3.11
CA PHE A 17 -8.45 5.73 -4.48
C PHE A 17 -8.62 4.40 -5.22
N GLU A 18 -7.67 3.50 -5.06
CA GLU A 18 -7.76 2.22 -5.75
C GLU A 18 -8.87 1.34 -5.18
N ALA A 19 -9.12 1.44 -3.88
CA ALA A 19 -10.22 0.70 -3.28
C ALA A 19 -11.56 1.15 -3.89
N LYS A 20 -11.73 2.45 -4.10
CA LYS A 20 -12.94 2.95 -4.73
C LYS A 20 -13.08 2.44 -6.15
N ALA A 21 -11.98 2.39 -6.88
CA ALA A 21 -11.99 1.90 -8.25
C ALA A 21 -12.42 0.44 -8.31
N LEU A 22 -12.16 -0.32 -7.25
CA LEU A 22 -12.54 -1.72 -7.16
C LEU A 22 -13.88 -1.92 -6.47
N ASN A 23 -14.57 -0.83 -6.11
CA ASN A 23 -15.86 -0.86 -5.44
C ASN A 23 -15.79 -1.56 -4.08
N ILE A 24 -14.68 -1.41 -3.38
CA ILE A 24 -14.54 -1.97 -2.04
C ILE A 24 -15.21 -1.01 -1.06
N PRO A 25 -16.08 -1.51 -0.16
CA PRO A 25 -16.76 -0.64 0.80
C PRO A 25 -15.77 0.15 1.65
N ASP A 26 -16.09 1.42 1.91
CA ASP A 26 -15.19 2.30 2.65
C ASP A 26 -14.81 1.75 4.01
N GLY A 27 -15.77 1.19 4.74
CA GLY A 27 -15.49 0.66 6.06
C GLY A 27 -14.46 -0.46 6.03
N SER A 28 -14.62 -1.39 5.09
CA SER A 28 -13.66 -2.49 4.95
C SER A 28 -12.31 -1.97 4.51
N ALA A 29 -12.32 -1.04 3.55
CA ALA A 29 -11.07 -0.50 3.02
C ALA A 29 -10.27 0.18 4.11
N GLU A 30 -10.93 0.98 4.95
CA GLU A 30 -10.22 1.68 6.01
C GLU A 30 -9.52 0.73 6.96
N VAL A 31 -10.17 -0.38 7.28
CA VAL A 31 -9.59 -1.34 8.21
C VAL A 31 -8.30 -1.93 7.65
N PHE A 32 -8.35 -2.50 6.46
CA PHE A 32 -7.15 -3.17 5.98
C PHE A 32 -6.09 -2.20 5.46
N ILE A 33 -6.50 -1.02 4.98
CA ILE A 33 -5.53 -0.01 4.60
C ILE A 33 -4.76 0.46 5.83
N GLY A 34 -5.48 0.69 6.93
CA GLY A 34 -4.82 1.08 8.18
C GLY A 34 -3.83 0.04 8.65
N LYS A 35 -4.22 -1.23 8.61
CA LYS A 35 -3.33 -2.30 9.03
C LYS A 35 -2.12 -2.42 8.11
N THR A 36 -2.33 -2.26 6.81
CA THR A 36 -1.24 -2.32 5.86
C THR A 36 -0.22 -1.22 6.14
N ILE A 37 -0.69 -0.01 6.34
CA ILE A 37 0.20 1.12 6.59
C ILE A 37 0.98 0.90 7.88
N LYS A 38 0.31 0.39 8.90
CA LYS A 38 0.96 0.14 10.18
C LYS A 38 2.10 -0.88 10.03
N GLU A 39 1.85 -1.97 9.32
CA GLU A 39 2.89 -2.99 9.13
C GLU A 39 4.04 -2.48 8.28
N VAL A 40 3.72 -1.74 7.24
CA VAL A 40 4.76 -1.18 6.38
C VAL A 40 5.62 -0.19 7.16
N SER A 41 4.98 0.63 8.00
CA SER A 41 5.72 1.58 8.83
C SER A 41 6.70 0.88 9.75
N LYS A 42 6.28 -0.25 10.33
CA LYS A 42 7.17 -1.04 11.19
C LYS A 42 8.39 -1.52 10.41
N LYS A 43 8.18 -2.00 9.20
CA LYS A 43 9.28 -2.51 8.39
C LYS A 43 10.24 -1.41 8.00
N ILE A 44 9.73 -0.21 7.76
CA ILE A 44 10.58 0.91 7.43
C ILE A 44 11.43 1.29 8.63
N ARG A 45 10.84 1.31 9.82
CA ARG A 45 11.58 1.65 11.03
C ARG A 45 12.66 0.62 11.34
N SER A 46 12.43 -0.64 10.99
CA SER A 46 13.42 -1.69 11.21
C SER A 46 14.40 -1.81 10.05
N LYS A 47 14.30 -0.90 9.08
CA LYS A 47 15.19 -0.83 7.93
C LYS A 47 15.12 -2.04 7.02
N LYS A 48 14.00 -2.73 7.01
CA LYS A 48 13.78 -3.82 6.08
C LYS A 48 13.29 -3.31 4.74
N ILE A 49 12.79 -2.08 4.70
CA ILE A 49 12.38 -1.43 3.48
C ILE A 49 13.29 -0.24 3.27
N ILE A 50 14.06 -0.28 2.19
CA ILE A 50 15.05 0.75 1.92
C ILE A 50 14.77 1.47 0.61
N THR A 51 14.30 0.76 -0.40
CA THR A 51 14.04 1.34 -1.71
C THR A 51 12.55 1.40 -1.98
N ARG A 52 12.19 2.16 -3.03
CA ARG A 52 10.81 2.22 -3.44
C ARG A 52 10.29 0.85 -3.89
N SER A 53 11.15 0.07 -4.54
CA SER A 53 10.76 -1.28 -4.94
C SER A 53 10.44 -2.15 -3.72
N ASP A 54 11.25 -2.00 -2.67
CA ASP A 54 10.98 -2.73 -1.43
C ASP A 54 9.64 -2.31 -0.86
N LEU A 55 9.35 -1.01 -0.90
CA LEU A 55 8.10 -0.49 -0.38
C LEU A 55 6.91 -1.07 -1.14
N GLU A 56 6.97 -1.04 -2.45
CA GLU A 56 5.86 -1.54 -3.26
C GLU A 56 5.63 -3.02 -3.04
N ARG A 57 6.72 -3.76 -2.91
CA ARG A 57 6.60 -5.19 -2.66
C ARG A 57 5.98 -5.47 -1.30
N ALA A 58 6.38 -4.71 -0.29
CA ALA A 58 5.84 -4.89 1.05
C ALA A 58 4.36 -4.53 1.11
N VAL A 59 3.97 -3.43 0.49
CA VAL A 59 2.58 -3.01 0.47
C VAL A 59 1.73 -4.06 -0.25
N GLY A 60 2.21 -4.53 -1.40
CA GLY A 60 1.48 -5.55 -2.15
C GLY A 60 1.30 -6.83 -1.34
N ALA A 61 2.35 -7.25 -0.62
CA ALA A 61 2.26 -8.46 0.17
C ALA A 61 1.24 -8.32 1.30
N GLU A 62 1.19 -7.14 1.93
CA GLU A 62 0.22 -6.93 2.99
C GLU A 62 -1.20 -6.86 2.45
N LEU A 63 -1.39 -6.18 1.33
CA LEU A 63 -2.72 -6.09 0.73
C LEU A 63 -3.23 -7.46 0.31
N ALA A 64 -2.35 -8.33 -0.16
CA ALA A 64 -2.76 -9.65 -0.60
C ALA A 64 -3.35 -10.49 0.53
N LYS A 65 -3.00 -10.18 1.77
CA LYS A 65 -3.55 -10.89 2.91
C LYS A 65 -5.03 -10.60 3.09
N TYR A 66 -5.49 -9.46 2.60
CA TYR A 66 -6.87 -9.04 2.79
C TYR A 66 -7.68 -9.10 1.50
N ASN A 67 -7.04 -8.80 0.38
CA ASN A 67 -7.74 -8.77 -0.90
C ASN A 67 -6.72 -8.93 -2.02
N ALA A 68 -6.71 -10.12 -2.64
CA ALA A 68 -5.74 -10.42 -3.68
C ALA A 68 -5.92 -9.53 -4.91
N ASP A 69 -7.17 -9.20 -5.25
CA ASP A 69 -7.43 -8.35 -6.40
C ASP A 69 -6.87 -6.96 -6.20
N PHE A 70 -7.02 -6.43 -5.00
CA PHE A 70 -6.48 -5.12 -4.66
C PHE A 70 -4.95 -5.14 -4.79
N ALA A 71 -4.32 -6.19 -4.25
CA ALA A 71 -2.88 -6.31 -4.32
C ALA A 71 -2.41 -6.39 -5.77
N TYR A 72 -3.14 -7.11 -6.59
CA TYR A 72 -2.79 -7.23 -7.99
C TYR A 72 -2.85 -5.88 -8.71
N VAL A 73 -3.93 -5.13 -8.47
CA VAL A 73 -4.08 -3.82 -9.09
C VAL A 73 -2.98 -2.89 -8.62
N TYR A 74 -2.68 -2.90 -7.34
CA TYR A 74 -1.64 -2.04 -6.80
C TYR A 74 -0.28 -2.34 -7.43
N LYS A 75 0.06 -3.62 -7.52
CA LYS A 75 1.35 -4.00 -8.06
C LYS A 75 1.50 -3.67 -9.54
N ASN A 76 0.41 -3.67 -10.26
CA ASN A 76 0.45 -3.48 -11.70
C ASN A 76 -0.04 -2.13 -12.17
N ARG A 77 -0.25 -1.21 -11.24
CA ARG A 77 -0.84 0.08 -11.61
C ARG A 77 0.02 0.86 -12.60
N ASP A 78 1.33 0.71 -12.51
CA ASP A 78 2.23 1.39 -13.43
C ASP A 78 2.25 0.74 -14.79
N LYS A 79 1.79 -0.49 -14.88
CA LYS A 79 1.79 -1.24 -16.14
C LYS A 79 0.46 -1.17 -16.86
N ILE A 80 -0.56 -0.66 -16.19
CA ILE A 80 -1.88 -0.52 -16.78
C ILE A 80 -1.97 0.88 -17.35
N ILE A 81 -1.90 0.96 -18.62
CA ILE A 81 -1.89 2.28 -19.27
C ILE A 81 -3.05 2.41 -20.21
#